data_0e3b37b3b1408c77a37f1ac22504c07b
#
_entry.id   0e3b37b3b1408c77a37f1ac22504c07b
#
_cell.length_a   1.000
_cell.length_b   1.000
_cell.length_c   1.000
_cell.angle_alpha   90.00
_cell.angle_beta   90.00
_cell.angle_gamma   90.00
#
_symmetry.space_group_name_H-M   'P 1'
#
loop_
_entity.id
_entity.type
_entity.pdbx_description
1 polymer ?
#
loop_
_entity_poly.entity_id
_entity_poly.type
_entity_poly.pdbx_seq_one_letter_code
_entity_poly.pdbx_strand_id
1 'polypeptide(L)'
;SPSMDGEVQKVQLHLARDWYSDPDRDFPSLWMLGGLWGSEQENGWSYKTDTVRFFADKNVNLVLPVGGSGSFYTDWQQPDNGQNYQWETFLTQELPPVLAQWRTRDNQRAVVGLSMGATSAVNLAARNPDMFDAVGSFSGYLDTTSPGMPQLFDQNLKSAGFDATKMWGPYYSRDWREHDPKLNVRSLRGKLVYVSAGNGKPGAHDDQGDHPEIISNPMEAGSRVTSQTFVNAAKLAGVDVIARWRPNGTHNWPYWEPELHEMWPMIAEKWGIDAGDLAAECTVDGVFAEAVERSRGTDVGECISNVYAGPDGGEIQDFEGARFFRAPDSDTAYAQWGRTGALYSSMGGASSWLGYPVSEEESLSKGVYVRYEHGRIHYTDDYGAVAVKDDVIAAWERKNWEHGFGYPVSAEVDIHDADG
;
A
#
# COMPACT_ATOMS: atom_id res chain seq x y z
N SER A 1 -14.83 -0.51 9.99
CA SER A 1 -15.00 -1.97 9.97
C SER A 1 -16.02 -2.39 11.02
N PRO A 2 -17.20 -2.90 10.62
CA PRO A 2 -18.21 -3.41 11.58
C PRO A 2 -17.65 -4.51 12.49
N SER A 3 -16.83 -5.41 11.98
CA SER A 3 -16.24 -6.51 12.76
C SER A 3 -15.20 -6.04 13.78
N MET A 4 -14.61 -4.87 13.60
CA MET A 4 -13.66 -4.22 14.52
C MET A 4 -14.31 -3.05 15.26
N ASP A 5 -15.46 -3.28 15.88
CA ASP A 5 -16.21 -2.33 16.75
C ASP A 5 -16.55 -0.98 16.07
N GLY A 6 -16.62 -0.94 14.75
CA GLY A 6 -16.86 0.27 13.98
C GLY A 6 -15.62 1.15 13.75
N GLU A 7 -14.45 0.73 14.18
CA GLU A 7 -13.19 1.46 13.94
C GLU A 7 -12.94 1.68 12.44
N VAL A 8 -12.44 2.84 12.10
CA VAL A 8 -12.08 3.19 10.72
C VAL A 8 -10.77 2.52 10.34
N GLN A 9 -10.83 1.62 9.38
CA GLN A 9 -9.64 1.02 8.80
C GLN A 9 -9.22 1.80 7.56
N LYS A 10 -7.92 2.10 7.45
CA LYS A 10 -7.34 2.79 6.30
C LYS A 10 -6.80 1.78 5.30
N VAL A 11 -7.00 2.07 4.03
CA VAL A 11 -6.40 1.33 2.92
C VAL A 11 -5.86 2.34 1.91
N GLN A 12 -4.57 2.28 1.61
CA GLN A 12 -4.02 3.03 0.49
C GLN A 12 -4.38 2.27 -0.79
N LEU A 13 -4.91 3.00 -1.77
CA LEU A 13 -5.26 2.46 -3.06
C LEU A 13 -4.48 3.22 -4.13
N HIS A 14 -3.58 2.53 -4.85
CA HIS A 14 -2.93 3.07 -6.03
C HIS A 14 -3.62 2.50 -7.25
N LEU A 15 -4.17 3.39 -8.07
CA LEU A 15 -5.01 3.02 -9.19
C LEU A 15 -4.17 2.57 -10.39
N ALA A 16 -4.71 1.65 -11.17
CA ALA A 16 -4.13 1.19 -12.42
C ALA A 16 -3.84 2.36 -13.37
N ARG A 17 -2.79 2.25 -14.19
CA ARG A 17 -2.38 3.30 -15.15
C ARG A 17 -3.55 3.85 -15.96
N ASP A 18 -4.36 2.97 -16.54
CA ASP A 18 -5.45 3.36 -17.44
C ASP A 18 -6.78 3.57 -16.69
N TRP A 19 -6.78 3.68 -15.36
CA TRP A 19 -8.00 3.77 -14.57
C TRP A 19 -8.88 4.98 -14.95
N TYR A 20 -8.26 6.11 -15.29
CA TYR A 20 -8.98 7.32 -15.69
C TYR A 20 -9.32 7.34 -17.18
N SER A 21 -8.46 6.79 -18.04
CA SER A 21 -8.64 6.80 -19.50
C SER A 21 -9.58 5.71 -20.00
N ASP A 22 -9.83 4.66 -19.23
CA ASP A 22 -10.71 3.54 -19.59
C ASP A 22 -11.77 3.33 -18.49
N PRO A 23 -12.83 4.16 -18.46
CA PRO A 23 -13.81 4.17 -17.37
C PRO A 23 -14.68 2.91 -17.29
N ASP A 24 -14.79 2.14 -18.37
CA ASP A 24 -15.59 0.92 -18.43
C ASP A 24 -14.80 -0.34 -18.08
N ARG A 25 -13.49 -0.21 -17.83
CA ARG A 25 -12.61 -1.34 -17.54
C ARG A 25 -12.47 -1.59 -16.05
N ASP A 26 -12.62 -2.86 -15.65
CA ASP A 26 -12.19 -3.35 -14.35
C ASP A 26 -10.74 -3.84 -14.40
N PHE A 27 -10.01 -3.63 -13.30
CA PHE A 27 -8.60 -3.96 -13.18
C PHE A 27 -8.36 -5.05 -12.15
N PRO A 28 -7.36 -5.93 -12.36
CA PRO A 28 -6.91 -6.85 -11.33
C PRO A 28 -6.39 -6.08 -10.11
N SER A 29 -6.25 -6.76 -8.98
CA SER A 29 -5.72 -6.13 -7.77
C SER A 29 -4.61 -6.94 -7.11
N LEU A 30 -3.56 -6.25 -6.68
CA LEU A 30 -2.47 -6.79 -5.89
C LEU A 30 -2.56 -6.27 -4.46
N TRP A 31 -2.78 -7.16 -3.50
CA TRP A 31 -2.93 -6.85 -2.09
C TRP A 31 -1.58 -7.05 -1.39
N MET A 32 -1.13 -6.05 -0.63
CA MET A 32 0.24 -6.01 -0.12
C MET A 32 0.25 -5.83 1.40
N LEU A 33 0.61 -6.90 2.11
CA LEU A 33 0.58 -6.95 3.56
C LEU A 33 1.94 -6.59 4.17
N GLY A 34 1.90 -5.77 5.21
CA GLY A 34 3.10 -5.30 5.92
C GLY A 34 3.63 -6.28 6.97
N GLY A 35 4.75 -5.91 7.61
CA GLY A 35 5.39 -6.67 8.69
C GLY A 35 4.77 -6.42 10.06
N LEU A 36 5.46 -6.94 11.11
CA LEU A 36 4.97 -6.93 12.49
C LEU A 36 4.71 -5.52 13.05
N TRP A 37 5.53 -4.55 12.69
CA TRP A 37 5.41 -3.15 13.12
C TRP A 37 4.85 -2.28 11.98
N GLY A 38 3.56 -2.44 11.71
CA GLY A 38 2.85 -1.60 10.73
C GLY A 38 2.70 -0.16 11.22
N SER A 39 2.86 0.81 10.32
CA SER A 39 2.54 2.21 10.60
C SER A 39 1.03 2.44 10.52
N GLU A 40 0.48 3.32 11.37
CA GLU A 40 -0.92 3.74 11.32
C GLU A 40 -1.18 4.86 10.29
N GLN A 41 -0.13 5.37 9.65
CA GLN A 41 -0.20 6.44 8.65
C GLN A 41 -0.17 5.89 7.23
N GLU A 42 0.80 5.01 6.94
CA GLU A 42 1.08 4.48 5.61
C GLU A 42 1.49 3.02 5.67
N ASN A 43 1.24 2.29 4.60
CA ASN A 43 1.76 0.93 4.44
C ASN A 43 3.26 0.97 4.07
N GLY A 44 4.06 0.13 4.70
CA GLY A 44 5.51 0.10 4.49
C GLY A 44 5.96 -0.09 3.03
N TRP A 45 5.17 -0.78 2.22
CA TRP A 45 5.45 -0.95 0.79
C TRP A 45 5.47 0.38 0.03
N SER A 46 4.66 1.37 0.43
CA SER A 46 4.58 2.65 -0.28
C SER A 46 5.75 3.61 -0.01
N TYR A 47 6.40 3.51 1.17
CA TYR A 47 7.44 4.48 1.54
C TYR A 47 8.82 3.88 1.82
N LYS A 48 8.93 2.54 1.88
CA LYS A 48 10.22 1.85 2.10
C LYS A 48 10.74 1.15 0.86
N THR A 49 9.97 1.15 -0.22
CA THR A 49 10.29 0.51 -1.49
C THR A 49 9.91 1.42 -2.65
N ASP A 50 10.32 1.05 -3.84
CA ASP A 50 9.91 1.70 -5.09
C ASP A 50 8.55 1.21 -5.61
N THR A 51 7.76 0.50 -4.81
CA THR A 51 6.50 -0.15 -5.23
C THR A 51 5.57 0.80 -6.00
N VAL A 52 5.38 2.03 -5.51
CA VAL A 52 4.49 3.00 -6.18
C VAL A 52 5.04 3.36 -7.57
N ARG A 53 6.33 3.61 -7.66
CA ARG A 53 7.04 3.85 -8.93
C ARG A 53 6.96 2.64 -9.85
N PHE A 54 7.29 1.46 -9.33
CA PHE A 54 7.32 0.21 -10.10
C PHE A 54 5.97 -0.11 -10.76
N PHE A 55 4.86 0.20 -10.09
CA PHE A 55 3.52 -0.08 -10.60
C PHE A 55 2.85 1.08 -11.33
N ALA A 56 3.47 2.26 -11.42
CA ALA A 56 2.87 3.45 -12.00
C ALA A 56 2.45 3.28 -13.47
N ASP A 57 3.20 2.49 -14.26
CA ASP A 57 2.92 2.21 -15.67
C ASP A 57 2.10 0.92 -15.91
N LYS A 58 1.55 0.30 -14.85
CA LYS A 58 0.92 -1.01 -14.92
C LYS A 58 -0.59 -0.96 -14.69
N ASN A 59 -1.32 -1.83 -15.38
CA ASN A 59 -2.78 -1.92 -15.27
C ASN A 59 -3.22 -2.87 -14.15
N VAL A 60 -2.88 -2.52 -12.91
CA VAL A 60 -3.24 -3.21 -11.67
C VAL A 60 -3.54 -2.21 -10.57
N ASN A 61 -4.60 -2.41 -9.80
CA ASN A 61 -4.84 -1.65 -8.58
C ASN A 61 -4.02 -2.25 -7.43
N LEU A 62 -3.24 -1.43 -6.72
CA LEU A 62 -2.58 -1.86 -5.49
C LEU A 62 -3.49 -1.60 -4.30
N VAL A 63 -3.65 -2.58 -3.45
CA VAL A 63 -4.45 -2.51 -2.22
C VAL A 63 -3.51 -2.72 -1.03
N LEU A 64 -3.22 -1.65 -0.31
CA LEU A 64 -2.27 -1.62 0.78
C LEU A 64 -2.98 -1.29 2.10
N PRO A 65 -3.41 -2.30 2.88
CA PRO A 65 -3.98 -2.07 4.21
C PRO A 65 -2.97 -1.35 5.12
N VAL A 66 -3.43 -0.36 5.86
CA VAL A 66 -2.60 0.47 6.77
C VAL A 66 -2.87 0.06 8.21
N GLY A 67 -1.84 0.01 9.04
CA GLY A 67 -1.96 -0.43 10.42
C GLY A 67 -1.85 -1.95 10.58
N GLY A 68 -2.54 -2.49 11.59
CA GLY A 68 -2.53 -3.93 11.87
C GLY A 68 -1.23 -4.45 12.47
N SER A 69 -0.50 -3.61 13.21
CA SER A 69 0.70 -4.04 13.95
C SER A 69 0.40 -5.26 14.84
N GLY A 70 1.18 -6.32 14.71
CA GLY A 70 0.99 -7.55 15.47
C GLY A 70 -0.24 -8.38 15.10
N SER A 71 -1.07 -7.94 14.16
CA SER A 71 -2.38 -8.57 13.89
C SER A 71 -2.30 -9.94 13.22
N PHE A 72 -1.22 -10.28 12.53
CA PHE A 72 -1.15 -11.39 11.58
C PHE A 72 -2.29 -11.39 10.55
N TYR A 73 -2.94 -10.23 10.36
CA TYR A 73 -4.07 -10.08 9.45
C TYR A 73 -5.13 -11.18 9.58
N THR A 74 -5.41 -11.60 10.83
CA THR A 74 -6.32 -12.67 11.19
C THR A 74 -7.38 -12.18 12.16
N ASP A 75 -8.43 -12.98 12.36
CA ASP A 75 -9.44 -12.72 13.37
C ASP A 75 -8.95 -13.29 14.72
N TRP A 76 -8.85 -12.42 15.70
CA TRP A 76 -8.43 -12.79 17.05
C TRP A 76 -9.58 -13.31 17.88
N GLN A 77 -9.33 -14.35 18.68
CA GLN A 77 -10.35 -14.90 19.58
C GLN A 77 -10.75 -13.93 20.70
N GLN A 78 -9.83 -13.05 21.10
CA GLN A 78 -10.04 -12.09 22.16
C GLN A 78 -9.34 -10.77 21.84
N PRO A 79 -9.94 -9.61 22.22
CA PRO A 79 -9.26 -8.32 22.16
C PRO A 79 -7.97 -8.32 22.97
N ASP A 80 -6.96 -7.60 22.50
CA ASP A 80 -5.70 -7.40 23.21
C ASP A 80 -5.10 -6.02 22.92
N ASN A 81 -4.37 -5.46 23.89
CA ASN A 81 -3.69 -4.18 23.80
C ASN A 81 -4.56 -3.05 23.21
N GLY A 82 -5.84 -3.04 23.61
CA GLY A 82 -6.83 -2.05 23.12
C GLY A 82 -7.32 -2.26 21.69
N GLN A 83 -6.95 -3.38 21.04
CA GLN A 83 -7.35 -3.73 19.69
C GLN A 83 -8.31 -4.92 19.70
N ASN A 84 -9.36 -4.83 18.88
CA ASN A 84 -10.24 -5.95 18.54
C ASN A 84 -9.98 -6.36 17.09
N TYR A 85 -8.94 -7.13 16.87
CA TYR A 85 -8.50 -7.50 15.51
C TYR A 85 -9.42 -8.54 14.89
N GLN A 86 -10.06 -8.17 13.78
CA GLN A 86 -10.86 -9.03 12.91
C GLN A 86 -10.42 -8.80 11.45
N TRP A 87 -9.12 -8.90 11.23
CA TRP A 87 -8.51 -8.52 9.95
C TRP A 87 -8.87 -9.48 8.82
N GLU A 88 -9.01 -10.78 9.07
CA GLU A 88 -9.43 -11.71 8.02
C GLU A 88 -10.85 -11.37 7.54
N THR A 89 -11.79 -11.16 8.46
CA THR A 89 -13.15 -10.72 8.13
C THR A 89 -13.13 -9.38 7.39
N PHE A 90 -12.36 -8.40 7.85
CA PHE A 90 -12.24 -7.12 7.17
C PHE A 90 -11.73 -7.29 5.73
N LEU A 91 -10.61 -7.97 5.53
CA LEU A 91 -9.98 -8.12 4.23
C LEU A 91 -10.79 -8.98 3.26
N THR A 92 -11.52 -10.00 3.75
CA THR A 92 -12.17 -10.97 2.87
C THR A 92 -13.66 -10.74 2.68
N GLN A 93 -14.32 -10.00 3.57
CA GLN A 93 -15.77 -9.80 3.55
C GLN A 93 -16.17 -8.33 3.47
N GLU A 94 -15.52 -7.44 4.24
CA GLU A 94 -15.92 -6.04 4.32
C GLU A 94 -15.28 -5.17 3.24
N LEU A 95 -13.98 -5.37 2.96
CA LEU A 95 -13.23 -4.56 2.00
C LEU A 95 -13.59 -4.84 0.53
N PRO A 96 -13.82 -6.09 0.05
CA PRO A 96 -14.09 -6.34 -1.35
C PRO A 96 -15.29 -5.58 -1.92
N PRO A 97 -16.44 -5.44 -1.24
CA PRO A 97 -17.56 -4.62 -1.73
C PRO A 97 -17.21 -3.14 -1.87
N VAL A 98 -16.33 -2.62 -1.02
CA VAL A 98 -15.83 -1.24 -1.13
C VAL A 98 -14.92 -1.10 -2.35
N LEU A 99 -14.02 -2.06 -2.58
CA LEU A 99 -13.10 -2.04 -3.71
C LEU A 99 -13.80 -2.23 -5.06
N ALA A 100 -14.98 -2.86 -5.09
CA ALA A 100 -15.79 -2.96 -6.30
C ALA A 100 -16.12 -1.57 -6.88
N GLN A 101 -16.30 -0.56 -6.03
CA GLN A 101 -16.52 0.83 -6.44
C GLN A 101 -15.27 1.44 -7.13
N TRP A 102 -14.10 0.84 -6.92
CA TRP A 102 -12.83 1.20 -7.53
C TRP A 102 -12.47 0.29 -8.70
N ARG A 103 -13.47 -0.38 -9.29
CA ARG A 103 -13.33 -1.23 -10.47
C ARG A 103 -12.25 -2.32 -10.31
N THR A 104 -12.25 -2.98 -9.15
CA THR A 104 -11.41 -4.17 -8.94
C THR A 104 -12.13 -5.42 -9.41
N ARG A 105 -11.43 -6.27 -10.16
CA ARG A 105 -11.95 -7.57 -10.60
C ARG A 105 -12.05 -8.57 -9.45
N ASP A 106 -13.11 -9.36 -9.45
CA ASP A 106 -13.30 -10.40 -8.43
C ASP A 106 -12.48 -11.66 -8.66
N ASN A 107 -12.07 -11.93 -9.89
CA ASN A 107 -11.42 -13.15 -10.33
C ASN A 107 -9.92 -13.00 -10.68
N GLN A 108 -9.32 -11.85 -10.41
CA GLN A 108 -7.89 -11.58 -10.61
C GLN A 108 -7.36 -10.80 -9.40
N ARG A 109 -7.11 -11.53 -8.31
CA ARG A 109 -6.53 -10.99 -7.07
C ARG A 109 -5.29 -11.78 -6.68
N ALA A 110 -4.22 -11.05 -6.40
CA ALA A 110 -3.02 -11.59 -5.79
C ALA A 110 -2.85 -11.01 -4.40
N VAL A 111 -2.29 -11.77 -3.47
CA VAL A 111 -1.88 -11.29 -2.17
C VAL A 111 -0.41 -11.59 -1.94
N VAL A 112 0.35 -10.57 -1.59
CA VAL A 112 1.76 -10.71 -1.22
C VAL A 112 2.00 -10.11 0.15
N GLY A 113 3.03 -10.53 0.80
CA GLY A 113 3.42 -9.95 2.07
C GLY A 113 4.86 -10.26 2.44
N LEU A 114 5.36 -9.52 3.42
CA LEU A 114 6.68 -9.72 4.00
C LEU A 114 6.57 -10.06 5.47
N SER A 115 7.48 -10.89 5.99
CA SER A 115 7.56 -11.22 7.42
C SER A 115 6.21 -11.71 7.97
N MET A 116 5.61 -11.04 8.95
CA MET A 116 4.26 -11.29 9.46
C MET A 116 3.23 -11.34 8.32
N GLY A 117 3.23 -10.34 7.45
CA GLY A 117 2.31 -10.28 6.31
C GLY A 117 2.52 -11.40 5.29
N ALA A 118 3.74 -11.95 5.18
CA ALA A 118 4.02 -13.10 4.32
C ALA A 118 3.34 -14.38 4.83
N THR A 119 3.40 -14.63 6.15
CA THR A 119 2.64 -15.72 6.80
C THR A 119 1.14 -15.53 6.57
N SER A 120 0.68 -14.30 6.76
CA SER A 120 -0.73 -13.93 6.62
C SER A 120 -1.24 -14.06 5.18
N ALA A 121 -0.44 -13.66 4.19
CA ALA A 121 -0.79 -13.78 2.77
C ALA A 121 -1.08 -15.26 2.40
N VAL A 122 -0.22 -16.18 2.85
CA VAL A 122 -0.42 -17.61 2.59
C VAL A 122 -1.64 -18.15 3.33
N ASN A 123 -1.86 -17.73 4.59
CA ASN A 123 -3.05 -18.13 5.35
C ASN A 123 -4.34 -17.61 4.69
N LEU A 124 -4.40 -16.33 4.31
CA LEU A 124 -5.56 -15.76 3.63
C LEU A 124 -5.87 -16.50 2.33
N ALA A 125 -4.85 -16.78 1.49
CA ALA A 125 -5.04 -17.50 0.24
C ALA A 125 -5.45 -18.98 0.44
N ALA A 126 -4.99 -19.64 1.49
CA ALA A 126 -5.33 -21.01 1.80
C ALA A 126 -6.73 -21.15 2.43
N ARG A 127 -7.12 -20.22 3.29
CA ARG A 127 -8.40 -20.21 4.00
C ARG A 127 -9.54 -19.65 3.15
N ASN A 128 -9.21 -18.80 2.16
CA ASN A 128 -10.15 -18.20 1.21
C ASN A 128 -9.76 -18.59 -0.24
N PRO A 129 -9.89 -19.87 -0.61
CA PRO A 129 -9.30 -20.42 -1.84
C PRO A 129 -9.86 -19.81 -3.12
N ASP A 130 -11.07 -19.28 -3.11
CA ASP A 130 -11.70 -18.67 -4.29
C ASP A 130 -11.38 -17.18 -4.43
N MET A 131 -10.73 -16.57 -3.43
CA MET A 131 -10.50 -15.12 -3.42
C MET A 131 -9.22 -14.71 -4.14
N PHE A 132 -8.13 -15.48 -3.98
CA PHE A 132 -6.82 -15.14 -4.53
C PHE A 132 -6.34 -16.24 -5.47
N ASP A 133 -5.82 -15.88 -6.62
CA ASP A 133 -5.26 -16.81 -7.62
C ASP A 133 -3.72 -16.82 -7.64
N ALA A 134 -3.11 -15.87 -6.94
CA ALA A 134 -1.67 -15.80 -6.73
C ALA A 134 -1.32 -15.37 -5.29
N VAL A 135 -0.26 -15.92 -4.73
CA VAL A 135 0.23 -15.60 -3.39
C VAL A 135 1.76 -15.54 -3.34
N GLY A 136 2.29 -14.47 -2.73
CA GLY A 136 3.71 -14.26 -2.50
C GLY A 136 4.05 -14.16 -1.03
N SER A 137 5.05 -14.91 -0.59
CA SER A 137 5.58 -14.90 0.77
C SER A 137 7.06 -14.53 0.76
N PHE A 138 7.38 -13.33 1.23
CA PHE A 138 8.75 -12.85 1.34
C PHE A 138 9.19 -12.91 2.81
N SER A 139 10.03 -13.88 3.13
CA SER A 139 10.54 -14.15 4.48
C SER A 139 9.44 -14.43 5.52
N GLY A 140 8.39 -15.17 5.15
CA GLY A 140 7.33 -15.60 6.06
C GLY A 140 7.73 -16.80 6.92
N TYR A 141 7.05 -16.95 8.07
CA TYR A 141 7.08 -18.16 8.86
C TYR A 141 5.92 -19.07 8.43
N LEU A 142 6.20 -20.03 7.54
CA LEU A 142 5.16 -20.84 6.89
C LEU A 142 4.91 -22.19 7.56
N ASP A 143 5.34 -22.34 8.80
CA ASP A 143 5.13 -23.48 9.69
C ASP A 143 4.89 -22.93 11.10
N THR A 144 3.63 -22.89 11.53
CA THR A 144 3.25 -22.27 12.81
C THR A 144 3.08 -23.26 13.94
N THR A 145 3.04 -24.58 13.64
CA THR A 145 2.70 -25.63 14.62
C THR A 145 3.79 -26.66 14.88
N SER A 146 4.94 -26.59 14.23
CA SER A 146 6.09 -27.41 14.61
C SER A 146 6.57 -27.09 16.03
N PRO A 147 7.19 -28.05 16.73
CA PRO A 147 7.64 -27.84 18.11
C PRO A 147 8.47 -26.57 18.27
N GLY A 148 8.09 -25.68 19.20
CA GLY A 148 8.73 -24.41 19.46
C GLY A 148 8.20 -23.22 18.63
N MET A 149 7.46 -23.46 17.55
CA MET A 149 6.95 -22.37 16.70
C MET A 149 5.90 -21.49 17.39
N PRO A 150 4.87 -22.03 18.08
CA PRO A 150 3.95 -21.18 18.80
C PRO A 150 4.61 -20.26 19.82
N GLN A 151 5.66 -20.76 20.50
CA GLN A 151 6.43 -19.97 21.46
C GLN A 151 7.24 -18.85 20.79
N LEU A 152 7.77 -19.11 19.58
CA LEU A 152 8.48 -18.09 18.80
C LEU A 152 7.51 -17.00 18.33
N PHE A 153 6.31 -17.37 17.84
CA PHE A 153 5.26 -16.43 17.50
C PHE A 153 4.85 -15.56 18.69
N ASP A 154 4.67 -16.17 19.86
CA ASP A 154 4.32 -15.47 21.08
C ASP A 154 5.43 -14.49 21.53
N GLN A 155 6.70 -14.91 21.41
CA GLN A 155 7.81 -14.02 21.69
C GLN A 155 7.85 -12.80 20.75
N ASN A 156 7.59 -12.99 19.47
CA ASN A 156 7.53 -11.92 18.48
C ASN A 156 6.35 -10.98 18.79
N LEU A 157 5.16 -11.53 19.07
CA LEU A 157 3.99 -10.74 19.42
C LEU A 157 4.16 -9.98 20.72
N LYS A 158 4.79 -10.55 21.72
CA LYS A 158 5.12 -9.85 22.98
C LYS A 158 6.06 -8.66 22.76
N SER A 159 6.97 -8.73 21.79
CA SER A 159 7.81 -7.58 21.45
C SER A 159 7.01 -6.41 20.85
N ALA A 160 5.84 -6.69 20.27
CA ALA A 160 4.89 -5.72 19.78
C ALA A 160 3.75 -5.39 20.80
N GLY A 161 3.81 -5.94 22.01
CA GLY A 161 2.86 -5.67 23.09
C GLY A 161 1.62 -6.59 23.09
N PHE A 162 1.64 -7.72 22.38
CA PHE A 162 0.51 -8.63 22.23
C PHE A 162 0.77 -10.03 22.78
N ASP A 163 -0.31 -10.77 23.04
CA ASP A 163 -0.31 -12.17 23.54
C ASP A 163 -0.88 -13.11 22.47
N ALA A 164 -0.05 -14.01 21.95
CA ALA A 164 -0.44 -14.96 20.91
C ALA A 164 -1.56 -15.90 21.34
N THR A 165 -1.76 -16.14 22.65
CA THR A 165 -2.85 -16.98 23.13
C THR A 165 -4.23 -16.32 23.00
N LYS A 166 -4.28 -15.00 22.88
CA LYS A 166 -5.51 -14.26 22.55
C LYS A 166 -5.82 -14.27 21.07
N MET A 167 -4.79 -14.45 20.24
CA MET A 167 -4.94 -14.56 18.77
C MET A 167 -5.59 -15.88 18.40
N TRP A 168 -4.94 -17.02 18.63
CA TRP A 168 -5.37 -18.36 18.20
C TRP A 168 -5.57 -19.34 19.37
N GLY A 169 -5.76 -18.84 20.58
CA GLY A 169 -5.95 -19.65 21.77
C GLY A 169 -4.68 -20.36 22.26
N PRO A 170 -4.81 -21.37 23.11
CA PRO A 170 -3.68 -22.13 23.63
C PRO A 170 -2.81 -22.70 22.50
N TYR A 171 -1.50 -22.77 22.72
CA TYR A 171 -0.56 -23.31 21.74
C TYR A 171 -0.97 -24.69 21.24
N TYR A 172 -0.82 -24.93 19.96
CA TYR A 172 -1.19 -26.17 19.26
C TYR A 172 -2.68 -26.47 19.24
N SER A 173 -3.55 -25.52 19.62
CA SER A 173 -4.99 -25.66 19.51
C SER A 173 -5.43 -25.87 18.04
N ARG A 174 -6.73 -26.08 17.84
CA ARG A 174 -7.31 -26.22 16.52
C ARG A 174 -7.04 -24.98 15.64
N ASP A 175 -7.18 -23.80 16.22
CA ASP A 175 -7.04 -22.53 15.50
C ASP A 175 -5.60 -22.29 15.02
N TRP A 176 -4.59 -22.64 15.83
CA TRP A 176 -3.19 -22.67 15.38
C TRP A 176 -2.99 -23.55 14.15
N ARG A 177 -3.66 -24.71 14.10
CA ARG A 177 -3.56 -25.64 12.97
C ARG A 177 -4.30 -25.13 11.73
N GLU A 178 -5.43 -24.45 11.93
CA GLU A 178 -6.20 -23.82 10.85
C GLU A 178 -5.47 -22.61 10.25
N HIS A 179 -4.51 -22.02 10.99
CA HIS A 179 -3.63 -20.94 10.55
C HIS A 179 -2.18 -21.39 10.31
N ASP A 180 -1.98 -22.68 10.06
CA ASP A 180 -0.65 -23.20 9.65
C ASP A 180 -0.58 -23.36 8.13
N PRO A 181 0.21 -22.50 7.42
CA PRO A 181 0.37 -22.58 5.98
C PRO A 181 0.79 -23.97 5.50
N LYS A 182 1.71 -24.63 6.20
CA LYS A 182 2.21 -25.95 5.86
C LYS A 182 1.10 -27.01 5.91
N LEU A 183 0.23 -26.96 6.93
CA LEU A 183 -0.86 -27.93 7.08
C LEU A 183 -1.98 -27.70 6.06
N ASN A 184 -2.20 -26.46 5.63
CA ASN A 184 -3.29 -26.05 4.75
C ASN A 184 -2.86 -25.88 3.28
N VAL A 185 -1.64 -26.27 2.94
CA VAL A 185 -1.03 -26.06 1.62
C VAL A 185 -1.87 -26.61 0.45
N ARG A 186 -2.67 -27.64 0.65
CA ARG A 186 -3.51 -28.25 -0.41
C ARG A 186 -4.52 -27.28 -1.00
N SER A 187 -4.98 -26.31 -0.24
CA SER A 187 -5.92 -25.27 -0.70
C SER A 187 -5.29 -24.31 -1.72
N LEU A 188 -3.96 -24.36 -1.87
CA LEU A 188 -3.23 -23.52 -2.83
C LEU A 188 -3.06 -24.16 -4.21
N ARG A 189 -3.66 -25.34 -4.46
CA ARG A 189 -3.59 -25.99 -5.78
C ARG A 189 -4.15 -25.07 -6.87
N GLY A 190 -3.43 -24.98 -8.01
CA GLY A 190 -3.81 -24.17 -9.16
C GLY A 190 -3.49 -22.69 -9.02
N LYS A 191 -3.01 -22.25 -7.86
CA LYS A 191 -2.55 -20.86 -7.65
C LYS A 191 -1.09 -20.72 -8.06
N LEU A 192 -0.71 -19.49 -8.40
CA LEU A 192 0.69 -19.09 -8.44
C LEU A 192 1.16 -18.92 -6.98
N VAL A 193 2.11 -19.73 -6.56
CA VAL A 193 2.68 -19.66 -5.20
C VAL A 193 4.17 -19.35 -5.29
N TYR A 194 4.55 -18.20 -4.76
CA TYR A 194 5.94 -17.72 -4.74
C TYR A 194 6.41 -17.60 -3.28
N VAL A 195 7.59 -18.14 -2.99
CA VAL A 195 8.17 -18.12 -1.64
C VAL A 195 9.64 -17.75 -1.73
N SER A 196 10.05 -16.76 -0.97
CA SER A 196 11.47 -16.38 -0.88
C SER A 196 11.94 -16.21 0.56
N ALA A 197 13.22 -16.49 0.79
CA ALA A 197 13.91 -16.21 2.04
C ALA A 197 15.44 -16.20 1.86
N GLY A 198 16.12 -15.36 2.64
CA GLY A 198 17.56 -15.36 2.80
C GLY A 198 18.03 -16.43 3.79
N ASN A 199 19.31 -16.41 4.14
CA ASN A 199 19.89 -17.34 5.12
C ASN A 199 20.23 -16.66 6.48
N GLY A 200 19.91 -15.38 6.64
CA GLY A 200 20.21 -14.59 7.81
C GLY A 200 21.64 -14.04 7.86
N LYS A 201 22.47 -14.31 6.86
CA LYS A 201 23.81 -13.71 6.78
C LYS A 201 23.73 -12.41 5.99
N PRO A 202 24.46 -11.37 6.41
CA PRO A 202 24.56 -10.14 5.63
C PRO A 202 24.93 -10.39 4.17
N GLY A 203 24.34 -9.66 3.26
CA GLY A 203 24.53 -9.74 1.83
C GLY A 203 24.67 -8.37 1.17
N ALA A 204 24.41 -8.30 -0.12
CA ALA A 204 24.69 -7.12 -0.93
C ALA A 204 23.86 -5.88 -0.57
N HIS A 205 22.71 -6.07 0.08
CA HIS A 205 21.79 -4.99 0.46
C HIS A 205 21.84 -4.64 1.96
N ASP A 206 22.80 -5.19 2.71
CA ASP A 206 23.02 -4.82 4.10
C ASP A 206 24.13 -3.78 4.16
N ASP A 207 23.77 -2.53 4.46
CA ASP A 207 24.74 -1.47 4.67
C ASP A 207 25.59 -1.73 5.91
N GLN A 208 26.89 -1.45 5.81
CA GLN A 208 27.91 -1.76 6.81
C GLN A 208 27.82 -0.90 8.08
N GLY A 209 26.76 -0.07 8.24
CA GLY A 209 26.84 1.01 9.23
C GLY A 209 25.70 1.16 10.24
N ASP A 210 24.46 0.84 9.97
CA ASP A 210 23.34 1.43 10.72
C ASP A 210 22.26 0.48 11.28
N HIS A 211 22.42 -0.85 11.27
CA HIS A 211 21.34 -1.72 11.73
C HIS A 211 21.74 -2.66 12.88
N PRO A 212 20.83 -2.84 13.86
CA PRO A 212 21.02 -3.85 14.89
C PRO A 212 20.91 -5.25 14.27
N GLU A 213 21.98 -5.72 13.66
CA GLU A 213 22.15 -7.01 12.96
C GLU A 213 21.74 -8.23 13.81
N ILE A 214 21.65 -8.06 15.13
CA ILE A 214 21.47 -9.15 16.10
C ILE A 214 20.08 -9.79 16.04
N ILE A 215 19.04 -9.05 15.59
CA ILE A 215 17.66 -9.54 15.59
C ILE A 215 17.23 -10.01 14.18
N SER A 216 17.63 -9.33 13.12
CA SER A 216 17.22 -9.63 11.75
C SER A 216 17.76 -10.97 11.25
N ASN A 217 18.96 -11.36 11.65
CA ASN A 217 19.64 -12.56 11.18
C ASN A 217 18.94 -13.86 11.63
N PRO A 218 18.64 -14.07 12.94
CA PRO A 218 17.88 -15.24 13.39
C PRO A 218 16.47 -15.30 12.83
N MET A 219 15.82 -14.15 12.66
CA MET A 219 14.47 -14.09 12.07
C MET A 219 14.47 -14.59 10.62
N GLU A 220 15.42 -14.14 9.80
CA GLU A 220 15.54 -14.59 8.42
C GLU A 220 15.91 -16.06 8.31
N ALA A 221 16.83 -16.54 9.13
CA ALA A 221 17.17 -17.97 9.18
C ALA A 221 15.96 -18.84 9.58
N GLY A 222 15.15 -18.37 10.53
CA GLY A 222 13.90 -19.01 10.94
C GLY A 222 12.85 -19.04 9.82
N SER A 223 12.68 -17.91 9.12
CA SER A 223 11.78 -17.83 7.98
C SER A 223 12.21 -18.80 6.88
N ARG A 224 13.51 -18.90 6.61
CA ARG A 224 14.07 -19.86 5.65
C ARG A 224 13.74 -21.31 5.99
N VAL A 225 13.95 -21.71 7.23
CA VAL A 225 13.68 -23.09 7.70
C VAL A 225 12.19 -23.42 7.59
N THR A 226 11.32 -22.55 8.09
CA THR A 226 9.88 -22.76 8.05
C THR A 226 9.31 -22.74 6.63
N SER A 227 9.83 -21.86 5.77
CA SER A 227 9.47 -21.84 4.36
C SER A 227 9.93 -23.11 3.61
N GLN A 228 11.08 -23.66 3.95
CA GLN A 228 11.52 -24.94 3.38
C GLN A 228 10.62 -26.12 3.79
N THR A 229 10.15 -26.15 5.06
CA THR A 229 9.18 -27.18 5.49
C THR A 229 7.86 -27.06 4.75
N PHE A 230 7.38 -25.83 4.53
CA PHE A 230 6.20 -25.55 3.71
C PHE A 230 6.37 -26.03 2.27
N VAL A 231 7.47 -25.68 1.60
CA VAL A 231 7.75 -26.08 0.20
C VAL A 231 7.82 -27.62 0.08
N ASN A 232 8.40 -28.31 1.07
CA ASN A 232 8.41 -29.76 1.10
C ASN A 232 6.98 -30.35 1.25
N ALA A 233 6.16 -29.76 2.11
CA ALA A 233 4.75 -30.15 2.25
C ALA A 233 3.95 -29.89 0.96
N ALA A 234 4.19 -28.75 0.31
CA ALA A 234 3.60 -28.39 -0.99
C ALA A 234 3.88 -29.44 -2.06
N LYS A 235 5.15 -29.82 -2.19
CA LYS A 235 5.57 -30.87 -3.13
C LYS A 235 4.85 -32.20 -2.88
N LEU A 236 4.73 -32.60 -1.62
CA LEU A 236 3.99 -33.83 -1.25
C LEU A 236 2.48 -33.70 -1.50
N ALA A 237 1.95 -32.49 -1.44
CA ALA A 237 0.55 -32.21 -1.70
C ALA A 237 0.22 -32.00 -3.20
N GLY A 238 1.23 -31.99 -4.08
CA GLY A 238 1.05 -31.70 -5.50
C GLY A 238 0.69 -30.23 -5.75
N VAL A 239 1.30 -29.33 -4.99
CA VAL A 239 1.23 -27.89 -5.16
C VAL A 239 2.57 -27.38 -5.68
N ASP A 240 2.55 -26.72 -6.82
CA ASP A 240 3.74 -26.12 -7.38
C ASP A 240 4.07 -24.83 -6.66
N VAL A 241 5.33 -24.69 -6.21
CA VAL A 241 5.84 -23.51 -5.53
C VAL A 241 7.12 -23.02 -6.23
N ILE A 242 7.13 -21.77 -6.58
CA ILE A 242 8.35 -21.09 -7.05
C ILE A 242 9.11 -20.66 -5.80
N ALA A 243 10.19 -21.35 -5.50
CA ALA A 243 10.98 -21.09 -4.30
C ALA A 243 12.29 -20.37 -4.67
N ARG A 244 12.53 -19.22 -4.03
CA ARG A 244 13.75 -18.42 -4.20
C ARG A 244 14.53 -18.38 -2.90
N TRP A 245 15.67 -19.04 -2.93
CA TRP A 245 16.55 -19.13 -1.78
C TRP A 245 17.79 -18.29 -1.98
N ARG A 246 17.81 -17.10 -1.38
CA ARG A 246 19.00 -16.26 -1.46
C ARG A 246 20.17 -16.89 -0.68
N PRO A 247 21.37 -16.90 -1.25
CA PRO A 247 22.56 -17.43 -0.58
C PRO A 247 22.95 -16.60 0.66
N ASN A 248 22.69 -15.29 0.63
CA ASN A 248 22.81 -14.35 1.73
C ASN A 248 21.60 -13.45 1.79
N GLY A 249 21.40 -12.72 2.87
CA GLY A 249 20.33 -11.78 3.09
C GLY A 249 19.75 -11.87 4.48
N THR A 250 19.46 -10.70 5.03
CA THR A 250 18.87 -10.50 6.36
C THR A 250 17.37 -10.22 6.25
N HIS A 251 16.71 -10.06 7.39
CA HIS A 251 15.26 -9.80 7.46
C HIS A 251 14.98 -8.30 7.28
N ASN A 252 15.13 -7.78 6.05
CA ASN A 252 15.08 -6.35 5.77
C ASN A 252 14.48 -6.03 4.40
N TRP A 253 13.92 -4.81 4.26
CA TRP A 253 13.19 -4.31 3.09
C TRP A 253 13.95 -4.42 1.77
N PRO A 254 15.25 -4.08 1.65
CA PRO A 254 15.97 -4.16 0.39
C PRO A 254 16.06 -5.57 -0.21
N TYR A 255 15.69 -6.61 0.54
CA TYR A 255 15.60 -7.97 0.03
C TYR A 255 14.20 -8.35 -0.45
N TRP A 256 13.15 -7.67 0.01
CA TRP A 256 11.76 -7.97 -0.35
C TRP A 256 11.31 -7.26 -1.63
N GLU A 257 11.81 -6.06 -1.86
CA GLU A 257 11.53 -5.27 -3.08
C GLU A 257 11.92 -6.03 -4.37
N PRO A 258 13.16 -6.53 -4.54
CA PRO A 258 13.52 -7.29 -5.73
C PRO A 258 12.70 -8.59 -5.92
N GLU A 259 12.26 -9.22 -4.84
CA GLU A 259 11.39 -10.39 -4.91
C GLU A 259 10.01 -10.06 -5.47
N LEU A 260 9.47 -8.90 -5.11
CA LEU A 260 8.23 -8.39 -5.69
C LEU A 260 8.39 -8.14 -7.20
N HIS A 261 9.50 -7.52 -7.60
CA HIS A 261 9.81 -7.26 -9.01
C HIS A 261 9.96 -8.57 -9.80
N GLU A 262 10.59 -9.60 -9.23
CA GLU A 262 10.72 -10.91 -9.87
C GLU A 262 9.37 -11.64 -9.97
N MET A 263 8.52 -11.54 -8.95
CA MET A 263 7.23 -12.21 -8.94
C MET A 263 6.20 -11.55 -9.87
N TRP A 264 6.26 -10.24 -10.04
CA TRP A 264 5.25 -9.49 -10.79
C TRP A 264 5.02 -9.99 -12.24
N PRO A 265 6.04 -10.21 -13.07
CA PRO A 265 5.84 -10.74 -14.43
C PRO A 265 5.06 -12.06 -14.45
N MET A 266 5.24 -12.91 -13.44
CA MET A 266 4.55 -14.19 -13.32
C MET A 266 3.06 -13.99 -12.99
N ILE A 267 2.74 -12.99 -12.17
CA ILE A 267 1.35 -12.59 -11.88
C ILE A 267 0.70 -12.03 -13.14
N ALA A 268 1.39 -11.14 -13.84
CA ALA A 268 0.91 -10.52 -15.08
C ALA A 268 0.64 -11.58 -16.16
N GLU A 269 1.54 -12.55 -16.35
CA GLU A 269 1.35 -13.68 -17.26
C GLU A 269 0.13 -14.50 -16.89
N LYS A 270 -0.03 -14.85 -15.61
CA LYS A 270 -1.19 -15.58 -15.12
C LYS A 270 -2.52 -14.86 -15.40
N TRP A 271 -2.52 -13.55 -15.34
CA TRP A 271 -3.69 -12.71 -15.60
C TRP A 271 -3.88 -12.35 -17.07
N GLY A 272 -2.89 -12.63 -17.92
CA GLY A 272 -2.91 -12.26 -19.34
C GLY A 272 -2.87 -10.75 -19.56
N ILE A 273 -2.15 -10.02 -18.69
CA ILE A 273 -1.93 -8.58 -18.80
C ILE A 273 -0.46 -8.28 -19.07
N ASP A 274 -0.19 -7.08 -19.58
CA ASP A 274 1.16 -6.59 -19.77
C ASP A 274 1.85 -6.41 -18.40
N ALA A 275 3.07 -6.94 -18.28
CA ALA A 275 3.89 -6.78 -17.08
C ALA A 275 4.46 -5.37 -16.92
N GLY A 276 4.40 -4.56 -17.98
CA GLY A 276 5.09 -3.27 -18.08
C GLY A 276 6.60 -3.46 -18.31
N ASP A 277 7.26 -2.39 -18.69
CA ASP A 277 8.72 -2.38 -18.87
C ASP A 277 9.36 -1.55 -17.73
N LEU A 278 10.12 -2.22 -16.88
CA LEU A 278 10.89 -1.57 -15.81
C LEU A 278 12.01 -0.67 -16.31
N ALA A 279 12.44 -0.90 -17.54
CA ALA A 279 13.56 -0.20 -18.17
C ALA A 279 13.12 0.90 -19.13
N ALA A 280 11.83 1.15 -19.30
CA ALA A 280 11.35 2.26 -20.13
C ALA A 280 11.84 3.58 -19.51
N GLU A 281 12.89 4.14 -20.09
CA GLU A 281 13.27 5.51 -19.83
C GLU A 281 12.06 6.40 -20.12
N CYS A 282 11.52 7.07 -19.12
CA CYS A 282 10.43 8.00 -19.37
C CYS A 282 10.98 9.25 -20.08
N THR A 283 10.20 9.73 -21.02
CA THR A 283 10.52 10.97 -21.76
C THR A 283 9.79 12.14 -21.11
N VAL A 284 10.54 13.19 -20.81
CA VAL A 284 9.98 14.46 -20.31
C VAL A 284 10.13 15.48 -21.42
N ASP A 285 9.04 15.87 -22.05
CA ASP A 285 9.02 16.82 -23.16
C ASP A 285 7.84 17.81 -23.07
N GLY A 286 7.79 18.76 -24.01
CA GLY A 286 6.71 19.74 -24.14
C GLY A 286 6.39 20.47 -22.84
N VAL A 287 5.10 20.57 -22.52
CA VAL A 287 4.60 21.31 -21.35
C VAL A 287 5.05 20.73 -20.02
N PHE A 288 5.35 19.44 -19.97
CA PHE A 288 5.87 18.77 -18.76
C PHE A 288 7.34 19.16 -18.53
N ALA A 289 8.16 19.22 -19.57
CA ALA A 289 9.54 19.70 -19.45
C ALA A 289 9.59 21.15 -18.97
N GLU A 290 8.71 22.01 -19.50
CA GLU A 290 8.56 23.39 -19.03
C GLU A 290 8.11 23.47 -17.58
N ALA A 291 7.20 22.59 -17.14
CA ALA A 291 6.74 22.54 -15.77
C ALA A 291 7.85 22.10 -14.80
N VAL A 292 8.66 21.11 -15.17
CA VAL A 292 9.85 20.71 -14.40
C VAL A 292 10.84 21.86 -14.26
N GLU A 293 11.08 22.62 -15.35
CA GLU A 293 11.92 23.80 -15.30
C GLU A 293 11.39 24.89 -14.34
N ARG A 294 10.07 25.13 -14.33
CA ARG A 294 9.45 26.09 -13.40
C ARG A 294 9.53 25.63 -11.95
N SER A 295 9.53 24.32 -11.71
CA SER A 295 9.63 23.71 -10.38
C SER A 295 11.08 23.67 -9.85
N ARG A 296 12.03 24.36 -10.50
CA ARG A 296 13.43 24.44 -10.06
C ARG A 296 13.53 24.99 -8.65
N GLY A 297 14.18 24.23 -7.78
CA GLY A 297 14.29 24.51 -6.35
C GLY A 297 13.40 23.61 -5.49
N THR A 298 12.48 22.86 -6.11
CA THR A 298 11.79 21.73 -5.50
C THR A 298 12.46 20.44 -6.00
N ASP A 299 12.80 19.56 -5.10
CA ASP A 299 13.33 18.23 -5.47
C ASP A 299 12.16 17.35 -5.96
N VAL A 300 11.86 17.48 -7.25
CA VAL A 300 10.81 16.65 -7.89
C VAL A 300 11.31 15.24 -8.23
N GLY A 301 12.62 15.01 -8.09
CA GLY A 301 13.24 13.73 -8.42
C GLY A 301 13.24 13.43 -9.92
N GLU A 302 13.56 12.18 -10.24
CA GLU A 302 13.55 11.69 -11.62
C GLU A 302 12.12 11.33 -12.07
N CYS A 303 11.88 11.38 -13.37
CA CYS A 303 10.64 10.95 -13.98
C CYS A 303 10.45 9.43 -13.78
N ILE A 304 9.23 9.01 -13.45
CA ILE A 304 8.90 7.60 -13.18
C ILE A 304 7.81 7.05 -14.08
N SER A 305 7.11 7.89 -14.85
CA SER A 305 6.15 7.45 -15.86
C SER A 305 6.28 8.29 -17.13
N ASN A 306 5.94 7.72 -18.29
CA ASN A 306 5.57 8.54 -19.44
C ASN A 306 4.24 9.25 -19.18
N VAL A 307 3.94 10.27 -19.97
CA VAL A 307 2.64 10.95 -19.92
C VAL A 307 1.53 9.94 -20.16
N TYR A 308 0.52 9.96 -19.31
CA TYR A 308 -0.66 9.12 -19.42
C TYR A 308 -1.94 9.96 -19.26
N ALA A 309 -3.06 9.40 -19.74
CA ALA A 309 -4.34 10.10 -19.71
C ALA A 309 -4.85 10.28 -18.27
N GLY A 310 -5.23 11.52 -17.96
CA GLY A 310 -5.97 11.90 -16.76
C GLY A 310 -7.49 11.92 -17.01
N PRO A 311 -8.28 12.35 -16.01
CA PRO A 311 -9.73 12.53 -16.15
C PRO A 311 -10.08 13.52 -17.27
N ASP A 312 -11.24 13.34 -17.88
CA ASP A 312 -11.85 14.28 -18.85
C ASP A 312 -10.93 14.72 -20.01
N GLY A 313 -9.90 13.92 -20.30
CA GLY A 313 -8.95 14.18 -21.40
C GLY A 313 -7.73 15.01 -21.03
N GLY A 314 -7.49 15.27 -19.74
CA GLY A 314 -6.22 15.83 -19.29
C GLY A 314 -5.09 14.83 -19.32
N GLU A 315 -3.91 15.23 -18.90
CA GLU A 315 -2.70 14.42 -18.90
C GLU A 315 -1.97 14.49 -17.56
N ILE A 316 -1.28 13.42 -17.24
CA ILE A 316 -0.54 13.25 -15.97
C ILE A 316 0.83 12.67 -16.28
N GLN A 317 1.86 13.13 -15.55
CA GLN A 317 3.18 12.53 -15.54
C GLN A 317 3.72 12.46 -14.11
N ASP A 318 4.21 11.29 -13.70
CA ASP A 318 4.72 11.05 -12.35
C ASP A 318 6.24 11.21 -12.28
N PHE A 319 6.69 11.79 -11.16
CA PHE A 319 8.07 11.95 -10.75
C PHE A 319 8.23 11.40 -9.32
N GLU A 320 9.45 11.15 -8.88
CA GLU A 320 9.72 10.58 -7.55
C GLU A 320 9.16 11.44 -6.40
N GLY A 321 9.28 12.75 -6.50
CA GLY A 321 8.84 13.72 -5.49
C GLY A 321 7.60 14.52 -5.85
N ALA A 322 7.03 14.36 -7.05
CA ALA A 322 5.91 15.17 -7.53
C ALA A 322 5.07 14.42 -8.58
N ARG A 323 3.84 14.87 -8.75
CA ARG A 323 2.98 14.50 -9.87
C ARG A 323 2.59 15.76 -10.63
N PHE A 324 2.76 15.74 -11.94
CA PHE A 324 2.41 16.85 -12.81
C PHE A 324 1.08 16.60 -13.49
N PHE A 325 0.25 17.61 -13.55
CA PHE A 325 -1.09 17.56 -14.14
C PHE A 325 -1.24 18.64 -15.22
N ARG A 326 -1.75 18.26 -16.38
CA ARG A 326 -2.20 19.17 -17.43
C ARG A 326 -3.71 19.00 -17.61
N ALA A 327 -4.47 20.08 -17.38
CA ALA A 327 -5.90 20.06 -17.63
C ALA A 327 -6.20 19.91 -19.14
N PRO A 328 -7.39 19.40 -19.52
CA PRO A 328 -7.84 19.44 -20.89
C PRO A 328 -7.74 20.85 -21.47
N ASP A 329 -7.31 20.98 -22.71
CA ASP A 329 -7.17 22.28 -23.41
C ASP A 329 -6.20 23.29 -22.75
N SER A 330 -5.39 22.88 -21.77
CA SER A 330 -4.37 23.73 -21.15
C SER A 330 -3.03 23.59 -21.84
N ASP A 331 -2.36 24.73 -22.04
CA ASP A 331 -0.96 24.77 -22.51
C ASP A 331 0.05 24.69 -21.37
N THR A 332 -0.41 24.43 -20.14
CA THR A 332 0.43 24.43 -18.94
C THR A 332 0.15 23.24 -18.06
N ALA A 333 1.20 22.53 -17.63
CA ALA A 333 1.14 21.53 -16.58
C ALA A 333 1.61 22.12 -15.24
N TYR A 334 1.05 21.65 -14.12
CA TYR A 334 1.38 22.11 -12.78
C TYR A 334 1.79 20.95 -11.87
N ALA A 335 2.84 21.18 -11.07
CA ALA A 335 3.34 20.19 -10.11
C ALA A 335 2.48 20.15 -8.85
N GLN A 336 2.25 18.93 -8.35
CA GLN A 336 1.65 18.68 -7.05
C GLN A 336 2.64 17.86 -6.21
N TRP A 337 3.02 18.38 -5.06
CA TRP A 337 4.05 17.80 -4.17
C TRP A 337 3.82 18.20 -2.71
N GLY A 338 4.61 17.68 -1.80
CA GLY A 338 4.55 18.05 -0.39
C GLY A 338 3.19 17.79 0.27
N ARG A 339 2.81 18.61 1.22
CA ARG A 339 1.57 18.45 2.01
C ARG A 339 0.31 18.77 1.23
N THR A 340 0.36 19.78 0.36
CA THR A 340 -0.75 20.15 -0.53
C THR A 340 -1.03 19.05 -1.54
N GLY A 341 0.01 18.53 -2.20
CA GLY A 341 -0.09 17.42 -3.13
C GLY A 341 -0.54 16.11 -2.48
N ALA A 342 -0.11 15.84 -1.24
CA ALA A 342 -0.56 14.67 -0.49
C ALA A 342 -2.06 14.71 -0.19
N LEU A 343 -2.59 15.87 0.25
CA LEU A 343 -4.03 16.02 0.45
C LEU A 343 -4.79 15.87 -0.87
N TYR A 344 -4.33 16.56 -1.93
CA TYR A 344 -4.95 16.47 -3.26
C TYR A 344 -5.02 15.02 -3.76
N SER A 345 -3.93 14.28 -3.65
CA SER A 345 -3.90 12.85 -4.02
C SER A 345 -4.87 12.00 -3.19
N SER A 346 -4.94 12.25 -1.87
CA SER A 346 -5.84 11.51 -0.98
C SER A 346 -7.33 11.78 -1.25
N MET A 347 -7.64 12.93 -1.85
CA MET A 347 -9.00 13.31 -2.28
C MET A 347 -9.39 12.71 -3.64
N GLY A 348 -8.46 12.06 -4.35
CA GLY A 348 -8.67 11.51 -5.69
C GLY A 348 -8.06 12.35 -6.83
N GLY A 349 -7.20 13.31 -6.51
CA GLY A 349 -6.52 14.14 -7.50
C GLY A 349 -7.49 14.90 -8.39
N ALA A 350 -7.24 14.91 -9.70
CA ALA A 350 -8.07 15.61 -10.67
C ALA A 350 -9.50 15.04 -10.83
N SER A 351 -9.78 13.83 -10.30
CA SER A 351 -11.14 13.29 -10.22
C SER A 351 -11.93 13.78 -8.99
N SER A 352 -11.27 14.50 -8.07
CA SER A 352 -11.95 15.11 -6.93
C SER A 352 -12.77 16.33 -7.37
N TRP A 353 -13.60 16.84 -6.46
CA TRP A 353 -14.35 18.06 -6.69
C TRP A 353 -13.48 19.30 -6.95
N LEU A 354 -12.18 19.25 -6.62
CA LEU A 354 -11.23 20.33 -6.91
C LEU A 354 -10.95 20.50 -8.41
N GLY A 355 -11.02 19.40 -9.20
CA GLY A 355 -10.57 19.42 -10.59
C GLY A 355 -9.04 19.49 -10.71
N TYR A 356 -8.56 19.97 -11.84
CA TYR A 356 -7.13 20.13 -12.13
C TYR A 356 -6.48 21.31 -11.39
N PRO A 357 -5.18 21.24 -11.06
CA PRO A 357 -4.44 22.40 -10.57
C PRO A 357 -4.31 23.45 -11.68
N VAL A 358 -4.48 24.71 -11.29
CA VAL A 358 -4.38 25.89 -12.18
C VAL A 358 -3.30 26.88 -11.75
N SER A 359 -2.52 26.55 -10.72
CA SER A 359 -1.35 27.31 -10.31
C SER A 359 -0.25 26.40 -9.76
N GLU A 360 0.97 26.92 -9.74
CA GLU A 360 2.03 26.39 -8.86
C GLU A 360 1.67 26.68 -7.40
N GLU A 361 2.46 26.11 -6.48
CA GLU A 361 2.36 26.43 -5.07
C GLU A 361 2.76 27.88 -4.82
N GLU A 362 1.87 28.65 -4.20
CA GLU A 362 2.04 30.08 -3.90
C GLU A 362 2.25 30.27 -2.40
N SER A 363 3.18 31.17 -2.04
CA SER A 363 3.50 31.45 -0.63
C SER A 363 2.50 32.39 0.02
N LEU A 364 2.18 32.10 1.29
CA LEU A 364 1.47 32.97 2.23
C LEU A 364 2.40 33.43 3.35
N SER A 365 1.92 34.31 4.23
CA SER A 365 2.72 34.80 5.35
C SER A 365 3.13 33.69 6.34
N LYS A 366 2.34 32.62 6.48
CA LYS A 366 2.58 31.47 7.36
C LYS A 366 2.28 30.13 6.71
N GLY A 367 2.47 30.01 5.41
CA GLY A 367 2.17 28.75 4.74
C GLY A 367 2.19 28.90 3.22
N VAL A 368 1.51 27.98 2.56
CA VAL A 368 1.42 27.92 1.11
C VAL A 368 -0.01 27.57 0.68
N TYR A 369 -0.32 27.81 -0.60
CA TYR A 369 -1.56 27.33 -1.19
C TYR A 369 -1.38 26.99 -2.67
N VAL A 370 -2.27 26.14 -3.17
CA VAL A 370 -2.40 25.80 -4.58
C VAL A 370 -3.83 26.08 -5.02
N ARG A 371 -4.01 26.65 -6.20
CA ARG A 371 -5.32 26.86 -6.83
C ARG A 371 -5.67 25.70 -7.76
N TYR A 372 -6.93 25.29 -7.70
CA TYR A 372 -7.54 24.32 -8.57
C TYR A 372 -8.75 24.93 -9.30
N GLU A 373 -9.34 24.18 -10.23
CA GLU A 373 -10.49 24.67 -11.02
C GLU A 373 -11.68 25.11 -10.15
N HIS A 374 -11.89 24.48 -8.98
CA HIS A 374 -13.08 24.71 -8.14
C HIS A 374 -12.76 25.00 -6.68
N GLY A 375 -11.51 25.34 -6.37
CA GLY A 375 -11.12 25.66 -5.00
C GLY A 375 -9.63 25.80 -4.79
N ARG A 376 -9.21 25.73 -3.54
CA ARG A 376 -7.81 25.81 -3.14
C ARG A 376 -7.48 24.81 -2.05
N ILE A 377 -6.23 24.36 -2.01
CA ILE A 377 -5.66 23.71 -0.84
C ILE A 377 -4.68 24.70 -0.19
N HIS A 378 -4.90 24.95 1.08
CA HIS A 378 -4.01 25.75 1.93
C HIS A 378 -3.26 24.84 2.87
N TYR A 379 -1.99 25.10 3.10
CA TYR A 379 -1.19 24.42 4.12
C TYR A 379 -0.55 25.45 5.06
N THR A 380 -0.65 25.17 6.35
CA THR A 380 0.11 25.86 7.41
C THR A 380 0.62 24.84 8.41
N ASP A 381 1.73 25.14 9.09
CA ASP A 381 2.28 24.24 10.12
C ASP A 381 1.31 24.05 11.30
N ASP A 382 0.50 25.08 11.58
CA ASP A 382 -0.44 25.06 12.72
C ASP A 382 -1.66 24.18 12.46
N TYR A 383 -2.15 24.09 11.21
CA TYR A 383 -3.44 23.47 10.87
C TYR A 383 -3.36 22.35 9.82
N GLY A 384 -2.17 22.13 9.23
CA GLY A 384 -1.99 21.17 8.16
C GLY A 384 -2.59 21.64 6.82
N ALA A 385 -2.83 20.68 5.93
CA ALA A 385 -3.42 20.94 4.61
C ALA A 385 -4.95 20.91 4.70
N VAL A 386 -5.62 21.95 4.14
CA VAL A 386 -7.08 22.10 4.15
C VAL A 386 -7.57 22.49 2.76
N ALA A 387 -8.53 21.74 2.22
CA ALA A 387 -9.19 22.07 0.94
C ALA A 387 -10.42 22.94 1.18
N VAL A 388 -10.55 24.03 0.39
CA VAL A 388 -11.59 25.05 0.54
C VAL A 388 -12.20 25.36 -0.81
N LYS A 389 -13.54 25.37 -0.91
CA LYS A 389 -14.28 25.68 -2.15
C LYS A 389 -14.30 27.16 -2.48
N ASP A 390 -14.54 27.47 -3.76
CA ASP A 390 -14.50 28.86 -4.27
C ASP A 390 -15.51 29.81 -3.63
N ASP A 391 -16.67 29.33 -3.19
CA ASP A 391 -17.67 30.16 -2.51
C ASP A 391 -17.19 30.60 -1.12
N VAL A 392 -16.53 29.73 -0.37
CA VAL A 392 -15.88 30.04 0.91
C VAL A 392 -14.67 30.95 0.67
N ILE A 393 -13.87 30.68 -0.36
CA ILE A 393 -12.75 31.54 -0.78
C ILE A 393 -13.24 32.97 -1.04
N ALA A 394 -14.32 33.12 -1.80
CA ALA A 394 -14.90 34.43 -2.10
C ALA A 394 -15.41 35.15 -0.84
N ALA A 395 -15.91 34.43 0.15
CA ALA A 395 -16.31 35.02 1.44
C ALA A 395 -15.09 35.46 2.25
N TRP A 396 -14.04 34.65 2.25
CA TRP A 396 -12.77 34.91 2.93
C TRP A 396 -12.05 36.14 2.32
N GLU A 397 -12.03 36.23 0.99
CA GLU A 397 -11.49 37.38 0.27
C GLU A 397 -12.16 38.73 0.65
N ARG A 398 -13.50 38.72 0.74
CA ARG A 398 -14.26 39.90 1.19
C ARG A 398 -13.90 40.37 2.60
N LYS A 399 -13.29 39.52 3.39
CA LYS A 399 -12.88 39.77 4.78
C LYS A 399 -11.37 39.94 4.93
N ASN A 400 -10.64 40.21 3.85
CA ASN A 400 -9.22 40.46 3.87
C ASN A 400 -8.35 39.24 4.23
N TRP A 401 -8.76 38.06 3.78
CA TRP A 401 -8.01 36.82 3.88
C TRP A 401 -7.62 36.45 5.33
N GLU A 402 -6.39 35.93 5.53
CA GLU A 402 -5.84 35.57 6.82
C GLU A 402 -5.77 36.74 7.83
N HIS A 403 -5.75 37.99 7.33
CA HIS A 403 -5.75 39.17 8.19
C HIS A 403 -7.14 39.45 8.80
N GLY A 404 -8.20 38.88 8.26
CA GLY A 404 -9.56 39.01 8.74
C GLY A 404 -10.03 37.82 9.56
N PHE A 405 -10.21 36.68 8.91
CA PHE A 405 -10.73 35.46 9.56
C PHE A 405 -9.64 34.48 10.04
N GLY A 406 -8.37 34.74 9.73
CA GLY A 406 -7.30 33.75 9.94
C GLY A 406 -7.22 32.71 8.83
N TYR A 407 -6.42 31.66 9.04
CA TYR A 407 -6.26 30.56 8.09
C TYR A 407 -7.40 29.53 8.22
N PRO A 408 -7.74 28.80 7.15
CA PRO A 408 -8.66 27.68 7.24
C PRO A 408 -8.13 26.62 8.22
N VAL A 409 -8.99 26.15 9.13
CA VAL A 409 -8.63 25.20 10.18
C VAL A 409 -9.21 23.80 9.93
N SER A 410 -10.19 23.67 9.05
CA SER A 410 -10.85 22.42 8.66
C SER A 410 -11.47 22.56 7.28
N ALA A 411 -11.78 21.43 6.64
CA ALA A 411 -12.69 21.40 5.51
C ALA A 411 -14.10 21.90 5.92
N GLU A 412 -14.89 22.25 4.92
CA GLU A 412 -16.29 22.65 5.12
C GLU A 412 -17.08 21.59 5.88
N VAL A 413 -17.90 22.03 6.81
CA VAL A 413 -18.83 21.20 7.54
C VAL A 413 -20.23 21.76 7.30
N ASP A 414 -21.15 20.93 6.84
CA ASP A 414 -22.56 21.31 6.77
C ASP A 414 -23.11 21.51 8.19
N ILE A 415 -23.51 22.74 8.45
CA ILE A 415 -24.20 23.07 9.72
C ILE A 415 -25.69 22.91 9.46
N HIS A 416 -26.27 21.86 10.00
CA HIS A 416 -27.73 21.75 10.12
C HIS A 416 -28.18 22.48 11.37
N ASP A 417 -28.99 23.51 11.19
CA ASP A 417 -29.68 24.15 12.33
C ASP A 417 -30.59 23.11 12.99
N ALA A 418 -30.74 23.21 14.32
CA ALA A 418 -31.52 22.27 15.11
C ALA A 418 -33.03 22.25 14.74
N ASP A 419 -33.46 23.05 13.80
CA ASP A 419 -34.83 23.19 13.34
C ASP A 419 -35.09 22.61 11.92
N GLY A 420 -34.16 21.86 11.32
CA GLY A 420 -34.36 21.11 10.06
C GLY A 420 -33.33 21.34 9.00
#